data_671fd1d96c31c466e6d80d715b848e1f
#
_entry.id   671fd1d96c31c466e6d80d715b848e1f
#
_cell.length_a   1.000
_cell.length_b   1.000
_cell.length_c   1.000
_cell.angle_alpha   90.00
_cell.angle_beta   90.00
_cell.angle_gamma   90.00
#
_symmetry.space_group_name_H-M   'P 1'
#
loop_
_entity.id
_entity.type
_entity.pdbx_description
1 polymer ?
#
loop_
_entity_poly.entity_id
_entity_poly.type
_entity_poly.pdbx_seq_one_letter_code
_entity_poly.pdbx_strand_id
1 'polypeptide(L)'
;IIIDAPPGTSCPVVTSVKGADFCLLVTEPTPFGLNDLSLAVQMLRKLDIPAGVLINRADIGDKRVEDFCRREGVPVLMHIPFDEELAKLYAKGEPVVLHSSIWRDRFRGLWTKITAASDAAAGKETERKEVDAG
;
A
#
# COMPACT_ATOMS: atom_id res chain seq x y z
N ILE A 1 13.80 -2.17 -6.31
CA ILE A 1 12.94 -2.58 -7.46
C ILE A 1 11.50 -2.30 -7.10
N ILE A 2 10.75 -1.67 -8.00
CA ILE A 2 9.30 -1.46 -7.85
C ILE A 2 8.61 -2.33 -8.89
N ILE A 3 7.62 -3.11 -8.44
CA ILE A 3 6.82 -3.98 -9.29
C ILE A 3 5.39 -3.45 -9.31
N ASP A 4 4.88 -3.07 -10.47
CA ASP A 4 3.48 -2.73 -10.68
C ASP A 4 2.68 -4.02 -10.92
N ALA A 5 1.96 -4.45 -9.89
CA ALA A 5 1.18 -5.69 -9.93
C ALA A 5 -0.24 -5.43 -10.44
N PRO A 6 -0.84 -6.36 -11.19
CA PRO A 6 -2.24 -6.25 -11.60
C PRO A 6 -3.18 -6.26 -10.38
N PRO A 7 -4.44 -5.78 -10.54
CA PRO A 7 -5.40 -5.79 -9.44
C PRO A 7 -5.89 -7.21 -9.09
N GLY A 8 -6.40 -7.36 -7.87
CA GLY A 8 -7.02 -8.59 -7.38
C GLY A 8 -6.08 -9.51 -6.62
N THR A 9 -6.45 -10.78 -6.50
CA THR A 9 -5.74 -11.81 -5.73
C THR A 9 -5.51 -13.10 -6.55
N SER A 10 -5.50 -12.98 -7.87
CA SER A 10 -5.31 -14.11 -8.80
C SER A 10 -3.86 -14.61 -8.82
N CYS A 11 -3.63 -15.76 -9.45
CA CYS A 11 -2.28 -16.34 -9.56
C CYS A 11 -1.22 -15.37 -10.12
N PRO A 12 -1.48 -14.55 -11.15
CA PRO A 12 -0.51 -13.56 -11.61
C PRO A 12 -0.12 -12.56 -10.52
N VAL A 13 -1.07 -12.09 -9.69
CA VAL A 13 -0.79 -11.18 -8.57
C VAL A 13 0.09 -11.87 -7.54
N VAL A 14 -0.27 -13.08 -7.11
CA VAL A 14 0.52 -13.88 -6.17
C VAL A 14 1.96 -14.06 -6.66
N THR A 15 2.12 -14.35 -7.96
CA THR A 15 3.45 -14.49 -8.56
C THR A 15 4.24 -13.18 -8.56
N SER A 16 3.57 -12.05 -8.82
CA SER A 16 4.20 -10.73 -8.86
C SER A 16 4.69 -10.25 -7.50
N VAL A 17 3.96 -10.58 -6.42
CA VAL A 17 4.30 -10.12 -5.06
C VAL A 17 5.17 -11.11 -4.29
N LYS A 18 5.30 -12.37 -4.76
CA LYS A 18 6.07 -13.39 -4.07
C LYS A 18 7.56 -13.00 -4.00
N GLY A 19 8.08 -12.92 -2.79
CA GLY A 19 9.46 -12.52 -2.53
C GLY A 19 9.67 -11.00 -2.51
N ALA A 20 8.60 -10.21 -2.49
CA ALA A 20 8.71 -8.77 -2.24
C ALA A 20 9.00 -8.49 -0.76
N ASP A 21 9.85 -7.51 -0.48
CA ASP A 21 10.17 -7.07 0.89
C ASP A 21 9.01 -6.33 1.55
N PHE A 22 8.13 -5.74 0.75
CA PHE A 22 6.97 -4.97 1.19
C PHE A 22 5.94 -4.83 0.08
N CYS A 23 4.65 -4.82 0.43
CA CYS A 23 3.56 -4.57 -0.51
C CYS A 23 2.78 -3.31 -0.13
N LEU A 24 2.72 -2.33 -1.03
CA LEU A 24 1.84 -1.17 -0.91
C LEU A 24 0.50 -1.49 -1.56
N LEU A 25 -0.55 -1.62 -0.75
CA LEU A 25 -1.92 -1.80 -1.21
C LEU A 25 -2.57 -0.44 -1.47
N VAL A 26 -3.06 -0.23 -2.69
CA VAL A 26 -3.79 0.99 -3.06
C VAL A 26 -5.28 0.66 -3.14
N THR A 27 -6.09 1.42 -2.40
CA THR A 27 -7.55 1.21 -2.35
C THR A 27 -8.31 2.54 -2.37
N GLU A 28 -9.62 2.48 -2.54
CA GLU A 28 -10.54 3.60 -2.38
C GLU A 28 -11.53 3.32 -1.25
N PRO A 29 -12.08 4.35 -0.56
CA PRO A 29 -13.03 4.16 0.53
C PRO A 29 -14.44 3.83 0.00
N THR A 30 -14.56 2.71 -0.70
CA THR A 30 -15.78 2.17 -1.28
C THR A 30 -16.03 0.76 -0.76
N PRO A 31 -17.26 0.21 -0.83
CA PRO A 31 -17.53 -1.17 -0.48
C PRO A 31 -16.68 -2.16 -1.27
N PHE A 32 -16.46 -1.93 -2.57
CA PHE A 32 -15.60 -2.75 -3.41
C PHE A 32 -14.14 -2.67 -2.99
N GLY A 33 -13.62 -1.43 -2.79
CA GLY A 33 -12.26 -1.22 -2.33
C GLY A 33 -11.97 -1.89 -0.99
N LEU A 34 -12.92 -1.85 -0.06
CA LEU A 34 -12.81 -2.54 1.22
C LEU A 34 -12.78 -4.08 1.06
N ASN A 35 -13.64 -4.63 0.22
CA ASN A 35 -13.66 -6.05 -0.04
C ASN A 35 -12.34 -6.53 -0.65
N ASP A 36 -11.86 -5.86 -1.68
CA ASP A 36 -10.62 -6.23 -2.37
C ASP A 36 -9.40 -6.06 -1.46
N LEU A 37 -9.37 -4.98 -0.66
CA LEU A 37 -8.34 -4.78 0.37
C LEU A 37 -8.32 -5.93 1.38
N SER A 38 -9.49 -6.38 1.85
CA SER A 38 -9.61 -7.49 2.79
C SER A 38 -9.02 -8.77 2.23
N LEU A 39 -9.32 -9.10 0.97
CA LEU A 39 -8.78 -10.27 0.30
C LEU A 39 -7.27 -10.16 0.08
N ALA A 40 -6.78 -8.99 -0.31
CA ALA A 40 -5.37 -8.74 -0.52
C ALA A 40 -4.57 -8.87 0.79
N VAL A 41 -5.07 -8.30 1.90
CA VAL A 41 -4.44 -8.43 3.22
C VAL A 41 -4.36 -9.89 3.66
N GLN A 42 -5.44 -10.66 3.47
CA GLN A 42 -5.44 -12.10 3.80
C GLN A 42 -4.42 -12.88 2.96
N MET A 43 -4.31 -12.56 1.66
CA MET A 43 -3.34 -13.17 0.77
C MET A 43 -1.91 -12.88 1.21
N LEU A 44 -1.59 -11.60 1.47
CA LEU A 44 -0.24 -11.19 1.88
C LEU A 44 0.17 -11.79 3.23
N ARG A 45 -0.75 -11.93 4.17
CA ARG A 45 -0.51 -12.64 5.44
C ARG A 45 -0.14 -14.11 5.22
N LYS A 46 -0.81 -14.80 4.30
CA LYS A 46 -0.49 -16.19 3.96
C LYS A 46 0.87 -16.34 3.28
N LEU A 47 1.34 -15.28 2.64
CA LEU A 47 2.65 -15.22 1.99
C LEU A 47 3.75 -14.67 2.91
N ASP A 48 3.38 -14.26 4.14
CA ASP A 48 4.27 -13.62 5.13
C ASP A 48 4.95 -12.34 4.58
N ILE A 49 4.21 -11.57 3.76
CA ILE A 49 4.69 -10.33 3.16
C ILE A 49 4.13 -9.13 3.92
N PRO A 50 4.99 -8.25 4.48
CA PRO A 50 4.55 -7.05 5.15
C PRO A 50 3.87 -6.09 4.19
N ALA A 51 2.83 -5.39 4.67
CA ALA A 51 2.03 -4.50 3.85
C ALA A 51 1.69 -3.20 4.54
N GLY A 52 1.43 -2.17 3.73
CA GLY A 52 0.82 -0.92 4.14
C GLY A 52 -0.21 -0.47 3.12
N VAL A 53 -1.07 0.46 3.49
CA VAL A 53 -2.20 0.92 2.68
C VAL A 53 -2.02 2.38 2.29
N LEU A 54 -2.33 2.68 1.02
CA LEU A 54 -2.59 4.01 0.51
C LEU A 54 -4.06 4.11 0.17
N ILE A 55 -4.77 5.09 0.74
CA ILE A 55 -6.17 5.34 0.43
C ILE A 55 -6.24 6.47 -0.59
N ASN A 56 -6.65 6.11 -1.80
CA ASN A 56 -6.90 7.06 -2.89
C ASN A 56 -8.33 7.58 -2.80
N ARG A 57 -8.58 8.82 -3.27
CA ARG A 57 -9.88 9.52 -3.18
C ARG A 57 -10.42 9.50 -1.74
N ALA A 58 -9.54 9.75 -0.80
CA ALA A 58 -9.78 9.57 0.64
C ALA A 58 -10.87 10.50 1.22
N ASP A 59 -11.26 11.53 0.51
CA ASP A 59 -12.33 12.48 0.83
C ASP A 59 -13.72 12.03 0.32
N ILE A 60 -13.78 10.93 -0.44
CA ILE A 60 -15.01 10.37 -1.00
C ILE A 60 -15.30 9.05 -0.26
N GLY A 61 -16.46 8.96 0.36
CA GLY A 61 -16.87 7.73 1.06
C GLY A 61 -16.82 7.85 2.58
N ASP A 62 -16.62 6.73 3.24
CA ASP A 62 -16.66 6.63 4.71
C ASP A 62 -15.36 6.07 5.31
N LYS A 63 -15.33 5.94 6.64
CA LYS A 63 -14.14 5.50 7.38
C LYS A 63 -13.99 3.98 7.52
N ARG A 64 -14.78 3.19 6.82
CA ARG A 64 -14.74 1.72 6.97
C ARG A 64 -13.40 1.11 6.57
N VAL A 65 -12.71 1.71 5.60
CA VAL A 65 -11.36 1.28 5.18
C VAL A 65 -10.33 1.56 6.28
N GLU A 66 -10.35 2.75 6.89
CA GLU A 66 -9.47 3.09 8.00
C GLU A 66 -9.75 2.22 9.25
N ASP A 67 -11.03 1.98 9.55
CA ASP A 67 -11.43 1.13 10.66
C ASP A 67 -11.00 -0.33 10.44
N PHE A 68 -11.11 -0.82 9.21
CA PHE A 68 -10.57 -2.12 8.81
C PHE A 68 -9.06 -2.18 9.01
N CYS A 69 -8.32 -1.21 8.47
CA CYS A 69 -6.86 -1.15 8.60
C CYS A 69 -6.42 -1.15 10.07
N ARG A 70 -7.10 -0.37 10.92
CA ARG A 70 -6.83 -0.31 12.36
C ARG A 70 -7.09 -1.65 13.04
N ARG A 71 -8.22 -2.28 12.78
CA ARG A 71 -8.60 -3.58 13.35
C ARG A 71 -7.65 -4.68 12.91
N GLU A 72 -7.22 -4.65 11.65
CA GLU A 72 -6.30 -5.64 11.10
C GLU A 72 -4.83 -5.34 11.39
N GLY A 73 -4.50 -4.20 12.00
CA GLY A 73 -3.11 -3.83 12.30
C GLY A 73 -2.26 -3.55 11.04
N VAL A 74 -2.90 -3.15 9.93
CA VAL A 74 -2.21 -2.76 8.69
C VAL A 74 -2.10 -1.23 8.65
N PRO A 75 -0.89 -0.65 8.58
CA PRO A 75 -0.71 0.79 8.65
C PRO A 75 -1.24 1.49 7.39
N VAL A 76 -1.98 2.58 7.57
CA VAL A 76 -2.28 3.52 6.48
C VAL A 76 -1.13 4.50 6.36
N LEU A 77 -0.42 4.44 5.24
CA LEU A 77 0.79 5.21 5.01
C LEU A 77 0.52 6.58 4.38
N MET A 78 -0.53 6.68 3.57
CA MET A 78 -0.87 7.91 2.86
C MET A 78 -2.36 7.97 2.51
N HIS A 79 -2.91 9.20 2.53
CA HIS A 79 -4.21 9.53 1.98
C HIS A 79 -4.02 10.48 0.79
N ILE A 80 -4.63 10.18 -0.35
CA ILE A 80 -4.70 11.05 -1.51
C ILE A 80 -6.17 11.50 -1.65
N PRO A 81 -6.50 12.77 -1.38
CA PRO A 81 -7.83 13.29 -1.64
C PRO A 81 -8.07 13.40 -3.15
N PHE A 82 -9.32 13.56 -3.56
CA PHE A 82 -9.62 13.91 -4.94
C PHE A 82 -9.03 15.29 -5.25
N ASP A 83 -8.24 15.38 -6.31
CA ASP A 83 -7.56 16.60 -6.74
C ASP A 83 -7.73 16.76 -8.24
N GLU A 84 -8.44 17.82 -8.65
CA GLU A 84 -8.73 18.10 -10.06
C GLU A 84 -7.47 18.40 -10.89
N GLU A 85 -6.46 19.04 -10.31
CA GLU A 85 -5.19 19.29 -11.00
C GLU A 85 -4.48 17.98 -11.30
N LEU A 86 -4.44 17.11 -10.29
CA LEU A 86 -3.88 15.76 -10.43
C LEU A 86 -4.62 14.96 -11.51
N ALA A 87 -5.94 15.02 -11.52
CA ALA A 87 -6.75 14.36 -12.53
C ALA A 87 -6.50 14.94 -13.94
N LYS A 88 -6.33 16.26 -14.08
CA LYS A 88 -6.00 16.92 -15.35
C LYS A 88 -4.61 16.53 -15.87
N LEU A 89 -3.60 16.48 -15.01
CA LEU A 89 -2.26 16.04 -15.39
C LEU A 89 -2.27 14.57 -15.83
N TYR A 90 -2.92 13.73 -15.06
CA TYR A 90 -3.08 12.30 -15.39
C TYR A 90 -3.76 12.11 -16.76
N ALA A 91 -4.85 12.83 -17.03
CA ALA A 91 -5.57 12.78 -18.31
C ALA A 91 -4.70 13.21 -19.51
N LYS A 92 -3.69 14.04 -19.28
CA LYS A 92 -2.71 14.46 -20.30
C LYS A 92 -1.52 13.51 -20.42
N GLY A 93 -1.43 12.47 -19.58
CA GLY A 93 -0.28 11.59 -19.51
C GLY A 93 0.97 12.26 -18.88
N GLU A 94 0.79 13.35 -18.15
CA GLU A 94 1.87 14.11 -17.54
C GLU A 94 2.14 13.61 -16.10
N PRO A 95 3.39 13.19 -15.76
CA PRO A 95 3.71 12.76 -14.41
C PRO A 95 3.56 13.90 -13.41
N VAL A 96 2.67 13.76 -12.44
CA VAL A 96 2.35 14.79 -11.44
C VAL A 96 3.58 15.29 -10.68
N VAL A 97 4.54 14.41 -10.41
CA VAL A 97 5.77 14.75 -9.68
C VAL A 97 6.71 15.70 -10.42
N LEU A 98 6.53 15.87 -11.74
CA LEU A 98 7.28 16.84 -12.53
C LEU A 98 6.65 18.23 -12.47
N HIS A 99 5.35 18.31 -12.23
CA HIS A 99 4.56 19.55 -12.27
C HIS A 99 4.21 20.10 -10.88
N SER A 100 4.26 19.28 -9.82
CA SER A 100 3.91 19.68 -8.46
C SER A 100 5.00 19.28 -7.46
N SER A 101 5.62 20.27 -6.81
CA SER A 101 6.57 20.04 -5.72
C SER A 101 5.88 19.43 -4.51
N ILE A 102 4.64 19.82 -4.22
CA ILE A 102 3.84 19.29 -3.09
C ILE A 102 3.64 17.79 -3.24
N TRP A 103 3.23 17.33 -4.41
CA TRP A 103 3.03 15.90 -4.66
C TRP A 103 4.35 15.13 -4.70
N ARG A 104 5.41 15.74 -5.22
CA ARG A 104 6.76 15.15 -5.15
C ARG A 104 7.20 14.89 -3.73
N ASP A 105 7.01 15.85 -2.82
CA ASP A 105 7.41 15.73 -1.43
C ASP A 105 6.51 14.73 -0.67
N ARG A 106 5.22 14.69 -0.97
CA ARG A 106 4.29 13.68 -0.45
C ARG A 106 4.72 12.26 -0.84
N PHE A 107 5.06 12.02 -2.10
CA PHE A 107 5.52 10.69 -2.55
C PHE A 107 6.90 10.32 -2.00
N ARG A 108 7.79 11.28 -1.81
CA ARG A 108 9.06 11.05 -1.08
C ARG A 108 8.79 10.63 0.38
N GLY A 109 7.88 11.32 1.05
CA GLY A 109 7.45 10.94 2.40
C GLY A 109 6.81 9.56 2.47
N LEU A 110 6.01 9.18 1.47
CA LEU A 110 5.49 7.82 1.34
C LEU A 110 6.61 6.80 1.20
N TRP A 111 7.59 7.05 0.34
CA TRP A 111 8.75 6.18 0.16
C TRP A 111 9.52 5.97 1.47
N THR A 112 9.77 7.04 2.23
CA THR A 112 10.42 6.95 3.54
C THR A 112 9.63 6.07 4.51
N LYS A 113 8.30 6.15 4.53
CA LYS A 113 7.44 5.30 5.36
C LYS A 113 7.49 3.83 4.93
N ILE A 114 7.49 3.57 3.62
CA ILE A 114 7.60 2.21 3.07
C ILE A 114 8.93 1.58 3.48
N THR A 115 10.04 2.27 3.27
CA THR A 115 11.37 1.75 3.63
C THR A 115 11.49 1.48 5.12
N ALA A 116 11.04 2.40 5.97
CA ALA A 116 11.03 2.20 7.42
C ALA A 116 10.16 1.00 7.86
N ALA A 117 9.00 0.81 7.23
CA ALA A 117 8.11 -0.32 7.54
C ALA A 117 8.69 -1.66 7.07
N SER A 118 9.35 -1.67 5.91
CA SER A 118 10.06 -2.83 5.38
C SER A 118 11.22 -3.25 6.30
N ASP A 119 12.06 -2.30 6.72
CA ASP A 119 13.19 -2.55 7.60
C ASP A 119 12.74 -3.08 8.97
N ALA A 120 11.66 -2.51 9.53
CA ALA A 120 11.08 -2.97 10.78
C ALA A 120 10.52 -4.40 10.69
N ALA A 121 10.00 -4.81 9.55
CA ALA A 121 9.51 -6.16 9.31
C ALA A 121 10.68 -7.15 9.18
N ALA A 122 11.73 -6.79 8.45
CA ALA A 122 12.94 -7.61 8.30
C ALA A 122 13.64 -7.86 9.65
N GLY A 123 13.71 -6.86 10.54
CA GLY A 123 14.28 -7.00 11.89
C GLY A 123 13.50 -8.01 12.74
N LYS A 124 12.18 -8.00 12.70
CA LYS A 124 11.34 -8.98 13.43
C LYS A 124 11.48 -10.40 12.92
N GLU A 125 11.70 -10.59 11.64
CA GLU A 125 11.91 -11.92 11.05
C GLU A 125 13.25 -12.52 11.50
N THR A 126 14.30 -11.71 11.63
CA THR A 126 15.60 -12.13 12.12
C THR A 126 15.53 -12.57 13.58
N GLU A 127 14.90 -11.76 14.45
CA GLU A 127 14.70 -12.11 15.87
C GLU A 127 13.90 -13.41 16.05
N ARG A 128 12.86 -13.63 15.24
CA ARG A 128 12.04 -14.84 15.29
C ARG A 128 12.83 -16.09 14.90
N LYS A 129 13.67 -16.00 13.87
CA LYS A 129 14.53 -17.11 13.44
C LYS A 129 15.61 -17.47 14.48
N GLU A 130 16.13 -16.50 15.21
CA GLU A 130 17.10 -16.73 16.30
C GLU A 130 16.45 -17.40 17.51
N VAL A 131 15.20 -17.08 17.84
CA VAL A 131 14.46 -17.71 18.96
C VAL A 131 14.07 -19.16 18.62
N ASP A 132 13.67 -19.43 17.37
CA ASP A 132 13.28 -20.79 16.94
C ASP A 132 14.49 -21.72 16.73
N ALA A 133 15.72 -21.20 16.66
CA ALA A 133 16.98 -21.97 16.49
C ALA A 133 17.71 -22.29 17.81
N GLY A 134 17.23 -21.78 18.94
CA GLY A 134 17.78 -21.99 20.27
C GLY A 134 16.95 -22.95 21.10
#